data_9b382537de5032093ee1cd76e699baa9
#
_entry.id   9b382537de5032093ee1cd76e699baa9
#
_cell.length_a   1.000
_cell.length_b   1.000
_cell.length_c   1.000
_cell.angle_alpha   90.00
_cell.angle_beta   90.00
_cell.angle_gamma   90.00
#
_symmetry.space_group_name_H-M   'P 1'
#
loop_
_entity.id
_entity.type
_entity.pdbx_description
1 polymer ?
#
loop_
_entity_poly.entity_id
_entity_poly.type
_entity_poly.pdbx_seq_one_letter_code
_entity_poly.pdbx_strand_id
1 'polypeptide(L)'
;MNYENLVDARKVQEYVANMRPNFNKRAVFSDETENYRTPVEPQPGDTVSIRIRTKKNNVDFVYLICGEEKKQMNLIESKDGFDYYGITIRIGTETIHYYFEIISGRIHCFYNKSGVTREVDEHYSFGIVPGFQTPDWAKGAVMYQIFVDRFCNGDQQNDVVTGEYCYIDEKVKKVEDWNRPPQAMDVRDFYGGDLQGVWDKLDYLQDLGVEVIYFNPVFVSPSNHKYDCQDYDYIDPHYGKIVVDGGETLQDWDKEN
;
A
#
# COMPACT_ATOMS: atom_id res chain seq x y z
N MET A 1 -60.60 22.14 11.63
CA MET A 1 -59.61 21.14 11.13
C MET A 1 -60.42 20.00 10.57
N ASN A 2 -60.39 19.78 9.24
CA ASN A 2 -61.19 18.75 8.58
C ASN A 2 -60.61 17.38 8.91
N TYR A 3 -61.47 16.44 9.31
CA TYR A 3 -61.08 15.06 9.67
C TYR A 3 -60.40 14.33 8.51
N GLU A 4 -60.69 14.66 7.26
CA GLU A 4 -60.01 14.12 6.06
C GLU A 4 -58.52 14.47 6.00
N ASN A 5 -58.13 15.67 6.41
CA ASN A 5 -56.72 16.09 6.43
C ASN A 5 -55.88 15.36 7.52
N LEU A 6 -56.51 14.86 8.58
CA LEU A 6 -55.85 14.10 9.64
C LEU A 6 -55.56 12.65 9.22
N VAL A 7 -56.47 12.07 8.41
CA VAL A 7 -56.29 10.71 7.89
C VAL A 7 -55.21 10.68 6.82
N ASP A 8 -55.13 11.72 5.98
CA ASP A 8 -54.05 11.84 4.97
C ASP A 8 -52.71 12.10 5.62
N ALA A 9 -52.63 12.91 6.68
CA ALA A 9 -51.41 13.17 7.39
C ALA A 9 -50.85 11.89 8.09
N ARG A 10 -51.74 11.05 8.66
CA ARG A 10 -51.36 9.75 9.22
C ARG A 10 -50.85 8.79 8.15
N LYS A 11 -51.55 8.67 7.03
CA LYS A 11 -51.10 7.82 5.91
C LYS A 11 -49.78 8.28 5.34
N VAL A 12 -49.53 9.58 5.24
CA VAL A 12 -48.24 10.14 4.82
C VAL A 12 -47.17 9.83 5.85
N GLN A 13 -47.47 9.95 7.15
CA GLN A 13 -46.49 9.58 8.20
C GLN A 13 -46.17 8.08 8.21
N GLU A 14 -47.15 7.20 8.05
CA GLU A 14 -46.95 5.77 7.90
C GLU A 14 -46.15 5.42 6.64
N TYR A 15 -46.46 6.08 5.54
CA TYR A 15 -45.73 5.91 4.28
C TYR A 15 -44.27 6.34 4.45
N VAL A 16 -44.01 7.52 5.04
CA VAL A 16 -42.65 8.02 5.29
C VAL A 16 -41.90 7.14 6.29
N ALA A 17 -42.57 6.63 7.33
CA ALA A 17 -41.96 5.71 8.32
C ALA A 17 -41.56 4.36 7.68
N ASN A 18 -42.28 3.93 6.65
CA ASN A 18 -42.02 2.69 5.91
C ASN A 18 -41.17 2.92 4.65
N MET A 19 -40.84 4.17 4.30
CA MET A 19 -39.96 4.46 3.18
C MET A 19 -38.54 3.93 3.50
N ARG A 20 -38.05 3.07 2.64
CA ARG A 20 -36.64 2.68 2.69
C ARG A 20 -35.75 3.91 2.50
N PRO A 21 -34.74 4.08 3.32
CA PRO A 21 -33.72 5.10 3.08
C PRO A 21 -33.11 4.87 1.70
N ASN A 22 -32.81 5.94 0.98
CA ASN A 22 -32.06 5.85 -0.26
C ASN A 22 -30.76 5.05 -0.07
N PHE A 23 -30.41 4.22 -1.03
CA PHE A 23 -29.19 3.43 -0.98
C PHE A 23 -27.97 4.32 -0.74
N ASN A 24 -27.28 4.06 0.36
CA ASN A 24 -26.11 4.83 0.78
C ASN A 24 -24.82 4.08 0.44
N LYS A 25 -24.32 4.31 -0.77
CA LYS A 25 -23.08 3.68 -1.24
C LYS A 25 -21.83 4.00 -0.38
N ARG A 26 -21.82 5.15 0.33
CA ARG A 26 -20.70 5.53 1.21
C ARG A 26 -20.65 4.72 2.50
N ALA A 27 -21.75 4.06 2.86
CA ALA A 27 -21.81 3.21 4.03
C ALA A 27 -21.39 1.76 3.75
N VAL A 28 -21.32 1.39 2.47
CA VAL A 28 -20.83 0.08 2.04
C VAL A 28 -19.32 0.04 2.24
N PHE A 29 -18.84 -0.97 2.99
CA PHE A 29 -17.43 -1.13 3.24
C PHE A 29 -17.06 -2.56 3.62
N SER A 30 -15.99 -3.05 3.05
CA SER A 30 -15.25 -4.24 3.42
C SER A 30 -13.78 -4.03 3.02
N ASP A 31 -12.89 -4.71 3.68
CA ASP A 31 -11.47 -4.75 3.35
C ASP A 31 -10.87 -6.13 3.66
N GLU A 32 -9.56 -6.22 3.59
CA GLU A 32 -8.82 -7.45 3.87
C GLU A 32 -8.25 -7.50 5.29
N THR A 33 -8.68 -6.58 6.17
CA THR A 33 -8.27 -6.57 7.58
C THR A 33 -9.05 -7.60 8.41
N GLU A 34 -8.57 -7.90 9.59
CA GLU A 34 -9.17 -8.86 10.53
C GLU A 34 -10.62 -8.52 10.89
N ASN A 35 -11.02 -7.26 10.81
CA ASN A 35 -12.40 -6.83 11.05
C ASN A 35 -13.38 -7.35 9.99
N TYR A 36 -12.89 -7.61 8.78
CA TYR A 36 -13.73 -8.03 7.64
C TYR A 36 -13.33 -9.38 7.04
N ARG A 37 -12.13 -9.89 7.35
CA ARG A 37 -11.68 -11.21 6.89
C ARG A 37 -10.88 -11.91 7.99
N THR A 38 -11.37 -13.04 8.47
CA THR A 38 -10.71 -13.81 9.55
C THR A 38 -10.66 -15.29 9.22
N PRO A 39 -9.48 -15.93 9.22
CA PRO A 39 -8.16 -15.32 9.40
C PRO A 39 -7.73 -14.48 8.19
N VAL A 40 -6.84 -13.51 8.42
CA VAL A 40 -6.31 -12.62 7.36
C VAL A 40 -5.36 -13.39 6.43
N GLU A 41 -4.57 -14.30 6.98
CA GLU A 41 -3.58 -15.13 6.29
C GLU A 41 -3.93 -16.63 6.44
N PRO A 42 -4.95 -17.11 5.70
CA PRO A 42 -5.42 -18.49 5.86
C PRO A 42 -4.47 -19.49 5.23
N GLN A 43 -4.41 -20.68 5.83
CA GLN A 43 -3.73 -21.82 5.27
C GLN A 43 -4.69 -22.64 4.39
N PRO A 44 -4.18 -23.45 3.44
CA PRO A 44 -5.00 -24.40 2.71
C PRO A 44 -5.79 -25.31 3.67
N GLY A 45 -7.10 -25.41 3.45
CA GLY A 45 -8.02 -26.16 4.29
C GLY A 45 -8.72 -25.37 5.40
N ASP A 46 -8.28 -24.13 5.66
CA ASP A 46 -8.93 -23.24 6.62
C ASP A 46 -10.33 -22.81 6.17
N THR A 47 -11.10 -22.37 7.15
CA THR A 47 -12.38 -21.71 6.94
C THR A 47 -12.21 -20.21 7.20
N VAL A 48 -12.51 -19.39 6.19
CA VAL A 48 -12.40 -17.93 6.26
C VAL A 48 -13.78 -17.31 6.38
N SER A 49 -13.94 -16.46 7.39
CA SER A 49 -15.11 -15.59 7.55
C SER A 49 -14.88 -14.28 6.79
N ILE A 50 -15.82 -13.93 5.92
CA ILE A 50 -15.79 -12.69 5.13
C ILE A 50 -17.00 -11.86 5.52
N ARG A 51 -16.79 -10.57 5.75
CA ARG A 51 -17.81 -9.62 6.19
C ARG A 51 -17.85 -8.40 5.26
N ILE A 52 -19.02 -7.78 5.18
CA ILE A 52 -19.23 -6.47 4.56
C ILE A 52 -20.27 -5.71 5.38
N ARG A 53 -20.11 -4.40 5.54
CA ARG A 53 -21.11 -3.55 6.18
C ARG A 53 -21.87 -2.71 5.15
N THR A 54 -23.10 -2.39 5.48
CA THR A 54 -23.96 -1.47 4.74
C THR A 54 -24.65 -0.51 5.72
N LYS A 55 -25.33 0.52 5.25
CA LYS A 55 -26.22 1.31 6.11
C LYS A 55 -27.37 0.42 6.63
N LYS A 56 -27.77 0.59 7.88
CA LYS A 56 -28.87 -0.16 8.49
C LYS A 56 -30.15 -0.07 7.67
N ASN A 57 -30.80 -1.23 7.44
CA ASN A 57 -32.02 -1.40 6.66
C ASN A 57 -31.93 -0.83 5.21
N ASN A 58 -30.77 -0.94 4.57
CA ASN A 58 -30.50 -0.21 3.32
C ASN A 58 -30.37 -1.11 2.09
N VAL A 59 -30.19 -2.41 2.29
CA VAL A 59 -30.02 -3.41 1.22
C VAL A 59 -30.95 -4.58 1.41
N ASP A 60 -31.33 -5.23 0.30
CA ASP A 60 -32.18 -6.44 0.32
C ASP A 60 -31.34 -7.69 0.40
N PHE A 61 -30.30 -7.76 -0.43
CA PHE A 61 -29.45 -8.93 -0.53
C PHE A 61 -27.99 -8.48 -0.73
N VAL A 62 -27.10 -9.27 -0.14
CA VAL A 62 -25.67 -9.20 -0.37
C VAL A 62 -25.20 -10.59 -0.75
N TYR A 63 -24.38 -10.68 -1.80
CA TYR A 63 -23.77 -11.92 -2.24
C TYR A 63 -22.28 -11.76 -2.29
N LEU A 64 -21.57 -12.83 -1.93
CA LEU A 64 -20.16 -13.02 -2.22
C LEU A 64 -20.04 -13.70 -3.58
N ILE A 65 -19.24 -13.15 -4.48
CA ILE A 65 -18.94 -13.70 -5.79
C ILE A 65 -17.48 -14.15 -5.79
N CYS A 66 -17.25 -15.45 -6.08
CA CYS A 66 -15.91 -16.04 -6.20
C CYS A 66 -15.86 -16.80 -7.53
N GLY A 67 -15.23 -16.23 -8.56
CA GLY A 67 -15.30 -16.76 -9.91
C GLY A 67 -16.76 -16.91 -10.39
N GLU A 68 -17.19 -18.13 -10.74
CA GLU A 68 -18.58 -18.40 -11.16
C GLU A 68 -19.54 -18.65 -9.97
N GLU A 69 -19.03 -18.82 -8.75
CA GLU A 69 -19.86 -19.06 -7.59
C GLU A 69 -20.45 -17.77 -7.01
N LYS A 70 -21.77 -17.79 -6.82
CA LYS A 70 -22.54 -16.74 -6.16
C LYS A 70 -23.16 -17.30 -4.88
N LYS A 71 -22.76 -16.76 -3.73
CA LYS A 71 -23.23 -17.21 -2.40
C LYS A 71 -23.90 -16.05 -1.65
N GLN A 72 -25.14 -16.24 -1.22
CA GLN A 72 -25.84 -15.25 -0.42
C GLN A 72 -25.21 -15.13 0.96
N MET A 73 -24.99 -13.91 1.41
CA MET A 73 -24.48 -13.58 2.75
C MET A 73 -25.64 -13.36 3.72
N ASN A 74 -25.44 -13.72 4.97
CA ASN A 74 -26.43 -13.56 6.02
C ASN A 74 -26.18 -12.27 6.82
N LEU A 75 -27.26 -11.61 7.26
CA LEU A 75 -27.17 -10.56 8.26
C LEU A 75 -26.70 -11.17 9.57
N ILE A 76 -25.52 -10.77 10.08
CA ILE A 76 -24.91 -11.32 11.28
C ILE A 76 -24.94 -10.35 12.46
N GLU A 77 -24.99 -9.04 12.20
CA GLU A 77 -24.95 -8.02 13.22
C GLU A 77 -25.60 -6.71 12.72
N SER A 78 -26.29 -5.97 13.62
CA SER A 78 -26.72 -4.59 13.38
C SER A 78 -26.21 -3.73 14.53
N LYS A 79 -25.26 -2.84 14.24
CA LYS A 79 -24.60 -2.02 15.26
C LYS A 79 -24.24 -0.65 14.70
N ASP A 80 -24.32 0.38 15.55
CA ASP A 80 -23.89 1.76 15.24
C ASP A 80 -24.46 2.34 13.92
N GLY A 81 -25.71 1.94 13.59
CA GLY A 81 -26.38 2.39 12.37
C GLY A 81 -25.95 1.69 11.08
N PHE A 82 -25.27 0.55 11.20
CA PHE A 82 -24.86 -0.32 10.11
C PHE A 82 -25.43 -1.72 10.29
N ASP A 83 -25.60 -2.41 9.16
CA ASP A 83 -25.85 -3.84 9.07
C ASP A 83 -24.60 -4.52 8.52
N TYR A 84 -24.19 -5.60 9.19
CA TYR A 84 -23.04 -6.42 8.80
C TYR A 84 -23.54 -7.76 8.24
N TYR A 85 -23.10 -8.06 7.03
CA TYR A 85 -23.38 -9.32 6.37
C TYR A 85 -22.12 -10.17 6.40
N GLY A 86 -22.27 -11.46 6.65
CA GLY A 86 -21.17 -12.38 6.77
C GLY A 86 -21.44 -13.72 6.08
N ILE A 87 -20.35 -14.35 5.67
CA ILE A 87 -20.33 -15.72 5.14
C ILE A 87 -19.00 -16.38 5.48
N THR A 88 -19.02 -17.69 5.58
CA THR A 88 -17.80 -18.50 5.70
C THR A 88 -17.58 -19.33 4.44
N ILE A 89 -16.34 -19.37 4.00
CA ILE A 89 -15.90 -20.19 2.86
C ILE A 89 -14.72 -21.05 3.26
N ARG A 90 -14.62 -22.26 2.70
CA ARG A 90 -13.46 -23.11 2.88
C ARG A 90 -12.43 -22.79 1.81
N ILE A 91 -11.16 -22.66 2.21
CA ILE A 91 -10.05 -22.30 1.35
C ILE A 91 -9.36 -23.55 0.82
N GLY A 92 -9.14 -23.62 -0.49
CA GLY A 92 -8.32 -24.63 -1.16
C GLY A 92 -6.85 -24.24 -1.20
N THR A 93 -6.14 -24.69 -2.23
CA THR A 93 -4.73 -24.36 -2.50
C THR A 93 -4.58 -23.19 -3.45
N GLU A 94 -5.61 -22.90 -4.23
CA GLU A 94 -5.58 -21.89 -5.29
C GLU A 94 -5.92 -20.50 -4.74
N THR A 95 -5.34 -19.48 -5.35
CA THR A 95 -5.69 -18.09 -5.07
C THR A 95 -7.15 -17.81 -5.39
N ILE A 96 -7.87 -17.19 -4.48
CA ILE A 96 -9.27 -16.83 -4.63
C ILE A 96 -9.38 -15.33 -4.84
N HIS A 97 -10.07 -14.92 -5.90
CA HIS A 97 -10.48 -13.55 -6.13
C HIS A 97 -11.98 -13.44 -5.85
N TYR A 98 -12.39 -12.40 -5.12
CA TYR A 98 -13.79 -12.18 -4.77
C TYR A 98 -14.18 -10.72 -4.75
N TYR A 99 -15.47 -10.49 -4.93
CA TYR A 99 -16.12 -9.20 -4.75
C TYR A 99 -17.56 -9.39 -4.24
N PHE A 100 -18.24 -8.30 -3.95
CA PHE A 100 -19.61 -8.37 -3.44
C PHE A 100 -20.58 -7.84 -4.49
N GLU A 101 -21.73 -8.50 -4.59
CA GLU A 101 -22.90 -8.01 -5.33
C GLU A 101 -23.96 -7.57 -4.33
N ILE A 102 -24.53 -6.39 -4.52
CA ILE A 102 -25.47 -5.75 -3.60
C ILE A 102 -26.72 -5.39 -4.35
N ILE A 103 -27.87 -5.77 -3.78
CA ILE A 103 -29.20 -5.47 -4.32
C ILE A 103 -29.96 -4.63 -3.30
N SER A 104 -30.48 -3.47 -3.72
CA SER A 104 -31.34 -2.59 -2.93
C SER A 104 -32.48 -2.05 -3.80
N GLY A 105 -33.66 -2.68 -3.72
CA GLY A 105 -34.81 -2.39 -4.59
C GLY A 105 -34.45 -2.64 -6.05
N ARG A 106 -34.45 -1.56 -6.84
CA ARG A 106 -34.05 -1.60 -8.26
C ARG A 106 -32.57 -1.35 -8.50
N ILE A 107 -31.80 -1.07 -7.44
CA ILE A 107 -30.37 -0.82 -7.54
C ILE A 107 -29.68 -2.16 -7.49
N HIS A 108 -28.84 -2.41 -8.49
CA HIS A 108 -27.94 -3.52 -8.61
C HIS A 108 -26.52 -2.97 -8.77
N CYS A 109 -25.62 -3.29 -7.87
CA CYS A 109 -24.26 -2.78 -7.87
C CYS A 109 -23.29 -3.78 -7.26
N PHE A 110 -22.02 -3.50 -7.45
CA PHE A 110 -20.91 -4.34 -6.98
C PHE A 110 -20.01 -3.52 -6.05
N TYR A 111 -19.29 -4.22 -5.18
CA TYR A 111 -18.29 -3.62 -4.30
C TYR A 111 -17.00 -4.44 -4.35
N ASN A 112 -15.90 -3.77 -4.60
CA ASN A 112 -14.53 -4.28 -4.60
C ASN A 112 -13.57 -3.20 -4.05
N LYS A 113 -12.26 -3.35 -4.22
CA LYS A 113 -11.25 -2.38 -3.76
C LYS A 113 -11.41 -0.96 -4.35
N SER A 114 -12.09 -0.82 -5.50
CA SER A 114 -12.41 0.50 -6.08
C SER A 114 -13.67 1.15 -5.48
N GLY A 115 -14.38 0.44 -4.60
CA GLY A 115 -15.62 0.90 -3.97
C GLY A 115 -16.88 0.39 -4.67
N VAL A 116 -18.00 1.14 -4.57
CA VAL A 116 -19.29 0.76 -5.16
C VAL A 116 -19.38 1.19 -6.62
N THR A 117 -19.52 0.22 -7.52
CA THR A 117 -19.61 0.39 -8.98
C THR A 117 -20.87 -0.25 -9.57
N ARG A 118 -21.23 0.10 -10.80
CA ARG A 118 -22.32 -0.54 -11.54
C ARG A 118 -21.88 -1.75 -12.34
N GLU A 119 -20.61 -1.78 -12.70
CA GLU A 119 -19.95 -2.84 -13.45
C GLU A 119 -18.73 -3.32 -12.67
N VAL A 120 -18.39 -4.58 -12.80
CA VAL A 120 -17.23 -5.18 -12.11
C VAL A 120 -15.99 -4.91 -12.97
N ASP A 121 -14.97 -4.36 -12.34
CA ASP A 121 -13.59 -4.45 -12.81
C ASP A 121 -12.85 -5.46 -11.92
N GLU A 122 -12.56 -6.62 -12.46
CA GLU A 122 -11.96 -7.73 -11.72
C GLU A 122 -10.55 -7.43 -11.23
N HIS A 123 -9.86 -6.46 -11.85
CA HIS A 123 -8.54 -5.99 -11.40
C HIS A 123 -8.56 -5.50 -9.94
N TYR A 124 -9.71 -4.96 -9.51
CA TYR A 124 -9.91 -4.48 -8.14
C TYR A 124 -10.56 -5.51 -7.21
N SER A 125 -10.65 -6.78 -7.58
CA SER A 125 -11.14 -7.83 -6.70
C SER A 125 -10.30 -7.95 -5.44
N PHE A 126 -10.92 -8.33 -4.33
CA PHE A 126 -10.20 -8.79 -3.14
C PHE A 126 -9.52 -10.12 -3.43
N GLY A 127 -8.38 -10.38 -2.76
CA GLY A 127 -7.60 -11.60 -2.97
C GLY A 127 -7.36 -12.38 -1.69
N ILE A 128 -7.40 -13.69 -1.76
CA ILE A 128 -6.91 -14.60 -0.73
C ILE A 128 -5.85 -15.48 -1.37
N VAL A 129 -4.64 -15.44 -0.86
CA VAL A 129 -3.53 -16.30 -1.27
C VAL A 129 -3.29 -17.32 -0.15
N PRO A 130 -3.79 -18.57 -0.30
CA PRO A 130 -3.64 -19.57 0.75
C PRO A 130 -2.18 -19.91 1.00
N GLY A 131 -1.79 -20.02 2.28
CA GLY A 131 -0.42 -20.32 2.66
C GLY A 131 0.54 -19.11 2.60
N PHE A 132 0.09 -17.96 2.13
CA PHE A 132 0.86 -16.71 2.27
C PHE A 132 0.87 -16.28 3.74
N GLN A 133 2.05 -15.99 4.25
CA GLN A 133 2.23 -15.50 5.61
C GLN A 133 3.28 -14.39 5.63
N THR A 134 2.89 -13.24 6.14
CA THR A 134 3.85 -12.18 6.45
C THR A 134 4.70 -12.60 7.64
N PRO A 135 6.03 -12.52 7.56
CA PRO A 135 6.90 -12.80 8.71
C PRO A 135 6.50 -11.98 9.94
N ASP A 136 6.49 -12.62 11.11
CA ASP A 136 6.01 -11.96 12.33
C ASP A 136 6.83 -10.73 12.70
N TRP A 137 8.12 -10.73 12.41
CA TRP A 137 8.99 -9.56 12.63
C TRP A 137 8.58 -8.33 11.79
N ALA A 138 7.92 -8.52 10.64
CA ALA A 138 7.47 -7.42 9.78
C ALA A 138 6.12 -6.82 10.19
N LYS A 139 5.34 -7.58 10.99
CA LYS A 139 4.00 -7.14 11.42
C LYS A 139 4.10 -6.08 12.51
N GLY A 140 3.80 -4.84 12.12
CA GLY A 140 3.85 -3.69 13.04
C GLY A 140 5.25 -3.09 13.24
N ALA A 141 6.28 -3.59 12.53
CA ALA A 141 7.62 -3.06 12.60
C ALA A 141 7.70 -1.60 12.15
N VAL A 142 8.46 -0.80 12.87
CA VAL A 142 8.77 0.58 12.49
C VAL A 142 9.87 0.54 11.43
N MET A 143 9.53 0.89 10.20
CA MET A 143 10.45 0.94 9.08
C MET A 143 10.91 2.37 8.81
N TYR A 144 12.20 2.55 8.60
CA TYR A 144 12.80 3.84 8.24
C TYR A 144 13.47 3.74 6.87
N GLN A 145 12.95 4.52 5.91
CA GLN A 145 13.54 4.58 4.58
C GLN A 145 14.70 5.58 4.56
N ILE A 146 15.87 5.14 4.06
CA ILE A 146 17.08 5.97 4.01
C ILE A 146 17.41 6.30 2.54
N PHE A 147 17.46 7.59 2.23
CA PHE A 147 18.14 8.12 1.07
C PHE A 147 19.60 8.37 1.45
N VAL A 148 20.49 7.45 1.10
CA VAL A 148 21.86 7.36 1.65
C VAL A 148 22.64 8.66 1.46
N ASP A 149 22.68 9.21 0.24
CA ASP A 149 23.36 10.49 -0.07
C ASP A 149 22.96 11.66 0.87
N ARG A 150 21.75 11.61 1.43
CA ARG A 150 21.16 12.70 2.22
C ARG A 150 21.03 12.38 3.71
N PHE A 151 21.64 11.29 4.18
CA PHE A 151 21.44 10.85 5.55
C PHE A 151 22.61 11.21 6.48
N CYS A 152 23.80 10.72 6.23
CA CYS A 152 24.99 11.03 7.01
C CYS A 152 26.25 10.69 6.20
N ASN A 153 27.22 11.58 6.19
CA ASN A 153 28.55 11.34 5.61
C ASN A 153 29.46 10.77 6.70
N GLY A 154 29.87 9.52 6.55
CA GLY A 154 30.76 8.80 7.49
C GLY A 154 32.20 8.71 6.98
N ASP A 155 32.42 8.75 5.66
CA ASP A 155 33.74 8.68 5.05
C ASP A 155 33.88 9.69 3.91
N GLN A 156 34.43 10.86 4.21
CA GLN A 156 34.63 11.91 3.21
C GLN A 156 35.58 11.54 2.07
N GLN A 157 36.29 10.42 2.16
CA GLN A 157 37.22 9.99 1.12
C GLN A 157 36.50 9.39 -0.10
N ASN A 158 35.25 8.93 0.08
CA ASN A 158 34.43 8.40 -0.99
C ASN A 158 33.47 9.43 -1.60
N ASP A 159 33.51 10.69 -1.15
CA ASP A 159 32.63 11.75 -1.67
C ASP A 159 32.84 11.97 -3.17
N VAL A 160 31.73 12.24 -3.88
CA VAL A 160 31.79 12.69 -5.28
C VAL A 160 32.60 13.98 -5.38
N VAL A 161 33.57 14.02 -6.30
CA VAL A 161 34.34 15.22 -6.59
C VAL A 161 33.58 16.06 -7.63
N THR A 162 33.43 17.36 -7.38
CA THR A 162 32.78 18.26 -8.34
C THR A 162 33.44 18.19 -9.72
N GLY A 163 32.65 17.79 -10.74
CA GLY A 163 33.12 17.64 -12.11
C GLY A 163 33.76 16.29 -12.43
N GLU A 164 33.69 15.31 -11.54
CA GLU A 164 34.26 13.98 -11.69
C GLU A 164 33.73 13.28 -12.95
N TYR A 165 32.44 13.34 -13.19
CA TYR A 165 31.79 12.82 -14.38
C TYR A 165 30.60 13.70 -14.83
N CYS A 166 29.99 13.36 -15.95
CA CYS A 166 28.81 14.01 -16.46
C CYS A 166 27.59 13.09 -16.34
N TYR A 167 26.44 13.66 -15.95
CA TYR A 167 25.16 13.00 -15.95
C TYR A 167 24.07 13.94 -16.45
N ILE A 168 23.29 13.51 -17.44
CA ILE A 168 22.27 14.34 -18.13
C ILE A 168 22.90 15.69 -18.58
N ASP A 169 23.93 15.60 -19.42
CA ASP A 169 24.63 16.70 -20.09
C ASP A 169 25.30 17.76 -19.17
N GLU A 170 25.32 17.52 -17.85
CA GLU A 170 25.98 18.41 -16.90
C GLU A 170 26.90 17.65 -15.94
N LYS A 171 27.89 18.33 -15.41
CA LYS A 171 28.82 17.80 -14.42
C LYS A 171 28.18 17.63 -13.07
N VAL A 172 28.51 16.52 -12.38
CA VAL A 172 28.14 16.28 -10.98
C VAL A 172 28.80 17.30 -10.05
N LYS A 173 28.20 17.53 -8.88
CA LYS A 173 28.63 18.55 -7.92
C LYS A 173 28.57 17.97 -6.51
N LYS A 174 29.64 18.18 -5.75
CA LYS A 174 29.60 18.01 -4.30
C LYS A 174 28.89 19.20 -3.66
N VAL A 175 28.00 18.96 -2.72
CA VAL A 175 27.32 19.98 -1.91
C VAL A 175 28.09 20.13 -0.60
N GLU A 176 28.70 21.29 -0.40
CA GLU A 176 29.50 21.56 0.80
C GLU A 176 28.63 21.92 2.02
N ASP A 177 27.51 22.60 1.81
CA ASP A 177 26.59 22.98 2.89
C ASP A 177 25.42 22.01 3.00
N TRP A 178 25.47 21.15 3.98
CA TRP A 178 24.38 20.18 4.26
C TRP A 178 23.05 20.83 4.62
N ASN A 179 23.03 22.12 5.01
CA ASN A 179 21.79 22.85 5.28
C ASN A 179 21.17 23.45 4.01
N ARG A 180 21.85 23.37 2.87
CA ARG A 180 21.29 23.79 1.60
C ARG A 180 20.04 22.95 1.26
N PRO A 181 18.86 23.56 1.05
CA PRO A 181 17.68 22.80 0.69
C PRO A 181 17.83 22.15 -0.69
N PRO A 182 17.25 20.98 -0.91
CA PRO A 182 17.17 20.35 -2.23
C PRO A 182 16.55 21.30 -3.26
N GLN A 183 17.04 21.22 -4.49
CA GLN A 183 16.59 22.04 -5.60
C GLN A 183 15.89 21.22 -6.68
N ALA A 184 15.18 21.89 -7.59
CA ALA A 184 14.61 21.21 -8.74
C ALA A 184 15.74 20.65 -9.62
N MET A 185 15.60 19.37 -10.06
CA MET A 185 16.58 18.67 -10.89
C MET A 185 17.97 18.55 -10.24
N ASP A 186 18.02 18.35 -8.92
CA ASP A 186 19.26 18.19 -8.15
C ASP A 186 19.84 16.76 -8.17
N VAL A 187 19.49 15.97 -9.16
CA VAL A 187 19.92 14.56 -9.33
C VAL A 187 21.46 14.41 -9.45
N ARG A 188 22.15 15.50 -9.72
CA ARG A 188 23.61 15.59 -9.86
C ARG A 188 24.30 16.24 -8.65
N ASP A 189 23.55 16.67 -7.65
CA ASP A 189 24.05 17.34 -6.47
C ASP A 189 24.18 16.31 -5.32
N PHE A 190 25.43 15.98 -4.97
CA PHE A 190 25.74 14.95 -3.98
C PHE A 190 26.10 15.60 -2.65
N TYR A 191 25.44 15.15 -1.58
CA TYR A 191 25.74 15.58 -0.20
C TYR A 191 26.80 14.71 0.47
N GLY A 192 27.09 13.54 -0.11
CA GLY A 192 28.15 12.67 0.34
C GLY A 192 27.76 11.75 1.50
N GLY A 193 26.45 11.54 1.72
CA GLY A 193 26.03 10.49 2.63
C GLY A 193 26.39 9.11 2.09
N ASP A 194 26.81 8.20 2.99
CA ASP A 194 27.33 6.89 2.65
C ASP A 194 26.87 5.80 3.65
N LEU A 195 27.21 4.55 3.39
CA LEU A 195 26.88 3.42 4.26
C LEU A 195 27.63 3.46 5.59
N GLN A 196 28.84 4.07 5.64
CA GLN A 196 29.53 4.30 6.89
C GLN A 196 28.76 5.28 7.78
N GLY A 197 28.22 6.36 7.20
CA GLY A 197 27.39 7.31 7.92
C GLY A 197 26.09 6.68 8.44
N VAL A 198 25.50 5.72 7.68
CA VAL A 198 24.36 4.94 8.20
C VAL A 198 24.79 4.09 9.38
N TRP A 199 25.93 3.40 9.27
CA TRP A 199 26.50 2.61 10.36
C TRP A 199 26.70 3.45 11.63
N ASP A 200 27.29 4.63 11.50
CA ASP A 200 27.54 5.55 12.61
C ASP A 200 26.27 6.09 13.26
N LYS A 201 25.12 5.95 12.60
CA LYS A 201 23.79 6.37 13.07
C LYS A 201 22.89 5.23 13.51
N LEU A 202 23.38 3.98 13.58
CA LEU A 202 22.55 2.84 14.01
C LEU A 202 22.01 3.02 15.42
N ASP A 203 22.80 3.51 16.37
CA ASP A 203 22.34 3.75 17.74
C ASP A 203 21.22 4.81 17.77
N TYR A 204 21.34 5.88 16.98
CA TYR A 204 20.29 6.88 16.82
C TYR A 204 18.99 6.27 16.26
N LEU A 205 19.09 5.42 15.24
CA LEU A 205 17.93 4.75 14.66
C LEU A 205 17.29 3.79 15.66
N GLN A 206 18.10 3.06 16.43
CA GLN A 206 17.63 2.17 17.47
C GLN A 206 16.89 2.95 18.59
N ASP A 207 17.46 4.05 19.07
CA ASP A 207 16.85 4.92 20.07
C ASP A 207 15.52 5.55 19.57
N LEU A 208 15.41 5.78 18.26
CA LEU A 208 14.17 6.24 17.62
C LEU A 208 13.11 5.13 17.54
N GLY A 209 13.47 3.87 17.82
CA GLY A 209 12.58 2.72 17.76
C GLY A 209 12.46 2.10 16.35
N VAL A 210 13.43 2.35 15.48
CA VAL A 210 13.48 1.72 14.14
C VAL A 210 13.87 0.25 14.27
N GLU A 211 13.07 -0.62 13.68
CA GLU A 211 13.28 -2.07 13.67
C GLU A 211 13.76 -2.57 12.31
N VAL A 212 13.41 -1.83 11.24
CA VAL A 212 13.77 -2.19 9.86
C VAL A 212 14.27 -0.97 9.11
N ILE A 213 15.43 -1.09 8.48
CA ILE A 213 15.96 -0.08 7.57
C ILE A 213 15.64 -0.52 6.12
N TYR A 214 15.05 0.40 5.36
CA TYR A 214 14.82 0.24 3.94
C TYR A 214 15.69 1.25 3.18
N PHE A 215 16.68 0.76 2.44
CA PHE A 215 17.51 1.64 1.63
C PHE A 215 16.85 2.02 0.31
N ASN A 216 16.95 3.29 -0.10
CA ASN A 216 16.94 3.62 -1.52
C ASN A 216 18.06 2.84 -2.21
N PRO A 217 18.02 2.67 -3.55
CA PRO A 217 19.05 1.91 -4.25
C PRO A 217 20.46 2.34 -3.84
N VAL A 218 21.36 1.36 -3.69
CA VAL A 218 22.75 1.58 -3.25
C VAL A 218 23.78 1.13 -4.29
N PHE A 219 23.30 0.61 -5.40
CA PHE A 219 24.13 0.06 -6.47
C PHE A 219 24.70 1.16 -7.36
N VAL A 220 25.69 0.78 -8.19
CA VAL A 220 26.37 1.71 -9.10
C VAL A 220 25.37 2.47 -9.98
N SER A 221 25.39 3.78 -9.90
CA SER A 221 24.50 4.67 -10.62
C SER A 221 25.04 6.10 -10.69
N PRO A 222 24.83 6.82 -11.80
CA PRO A 222 25.35 8.17 -11.97
C PRO A 222 24.59 9.25 -11.19
N SER A 223 23.37 8.95 -10.74
CA SER A 223 22.56 9.90 -9.96
C SER A 223 22.78 9.77 -8.46
N ASN A 224 22.44 10.83 -7.71
CA ASN A 224 22.44 10.78 -6.25
C ASN A 224 21.38 9.81 -5.68
N HIS A 225 20.24 9.61 -6.37
CA HIS A 225 19.14 8.76 -5.92
C HIS A 225 19.30 7.28 -6.27
N LYS A 226 20.23 6.94 -7.18
CA LYS A 226 20.59 5.57 -7.58
C LYS A 226 19.47 4.72 -8.19
N TYR A 227 18.30 5.29 -8.55
CA TYR A 227 17.22 4.55 -9.22
C TYR A 227 17.51 4.23 -10.69
N ASP A 228 18.47 4.88 -11.31
CA ASP A 228 19.00 4.64 -12.65
C ASP A 228 20.25 3.74 -12.59
N CYS A 229 20.11 2.63 -11.87
CA CYS A 229 21.17 1.65 -11.64
C CYS A 229 21.77 1.15 -12.97
N GLN A 230 23.09 1.17 -13.04
CA GLN A 230 23.87 0.68 -14.18
C GLN A 230 24.40 -0.75 -13.95
N ASP A 231 24.68 -1.08 -12.68
CA ASP A 231 25.24 -2.36 -12.29
C ASP A 231 24.66 -2.78 -10.93
N TYR A 232 24.02 -3.95 -10.89
CA TYR A 232 23.44 -4.51 -9.66
C TYR A 232 24.41 -5.42 -8.88
N ASP A 233 25.58 -5.73 -9.44
CA ASP A 233 26.53 -6.64 -8.80
C ASP A 233 27.42 -5.91 -7.79
N TYR A 234 27.52 -4.56 -7.89
CA TYR A 234 28.39 -3.75 -7.04
C TYR A 234 27.64 -2.61 -6.34
N ILE A 235 28.07 -2.35 -5.11
CA ILE A 235 27.70 -1.13 -4.38
C ILE A 235 28.41 0.07 -5.03
N ASP A 236 27.72 1.19 -5.13
CA ASP A 236 28.29 2.43 -5.65
C ASP A 236 29.55 2.83 -4.85
N PRO A 237 30.67 3.13 -5.52
CA PRO A 237 31.93 3.45 -4.84
C PRO A 237 31.85 4.69 -3.94
N HIS A 238 30.89 5.60 -4.19
CA HIS A 238 30.64 6.77 -3.32
C HIS A 238 29.79 6.41 -2.08
N TYR A 239 29.30 5.17 -1.98
CA TYR A 239 28.55 4.69 -0.82
C TYR A 239 29.31 3.70 0.04
N GLY A 240 30.45 3.20 -0.43
CA GLY A 240 31.24 2.20 0.26
C GLY A 240 32.72 2.26 -0.08
N LYS A 241 33.50 1.34 0.52
CA LYS A 241 34.93 1.21 0.24
C LYS A 241 35.17 0.16 -0.82
N ILE A 242 35.98 0.49 -1.81
CA ILE A 242 36.51 -0.50 -2.74
C ILE A 242 37.51 -1.37 -1.96
N VAL A 243 37.14 -2.63 -1.70
CA VAL A 243 37.98 -3.59 -0.95
C VAL A 243 38.93 -4.33 -1.91
N VAL A 244 38.45 -4.63 -3.11
CA VAL A 244 39.24 -5.26 -4.18
C VAL A 244 39.06 -4.42 -5.42
N ASP A 245 40.15 -3.81 -5.88
CA ASP A 245 40.20 -3.08 -7.12
C ASP A 245 40.78 -4.01 -8.19
N GLY A 246 40.05 -4.22 -9.29
CA GLY A 246 40.49 -5.02 -10.44
C GLY A 246 41.69 -4.43 -11.16
N GLY A 247 42.01 -3.16 -10.89
CA GLY A 247 43.21 -2.49 -11.42
C GLY A 247 43.09 -2.06 -12.87
N GLU A 248 41.91 -2.15 -13.47
CA GLU A 248 41.64 -1.68 -14.83
C GLU A 248 41.05 -0.26 -14.81
N THR A 249 41.57 0.61 -15.67
CA THR A 249 41.01 1.93 -15.85
C THR A 249 39.88 1.85 -16.91
N LEU A 250 38.65 2.15 -16.48
CA LEU A 250 37.53 2.22 -17.39
C LEU A 250 37.68 3.40 -18.35
N GLN A 251 37.25 3.22 -19.58
CA GLN A 251 37.17 4.26 -20.58
C GLN A 251 35.75 4.85 -20.58
N ASP A 252 35.56 6.05 -21.16
CA ASP A 252 34.28 6.76 -21.17
C ASP A 252 33.10 5.96 -21.78
N TRP A 253 33.39 4.92 -22.55
CA TRP A 253 32.39 4.06 -23.20
C TRP A 253 32.23 2.69 -22.52
N ASP A 254 32.99 2.39 -21.50
CA ASP A 254 32.85 1.15 -20.74
C ASP A 254 31.57 1.20 -19.91
N LYS A 255 30.84 0.10 -19.93
CA LYS A 255 29.57 -0.03 -19.18
C LYS A 255 29.72 -0.78 -17.86
N GLU A 256 30.89 -1.37 -17.64
CA GLU A 256 31.23 -2.12 -16.45
C GLU A 256 32.16 -1.28 -15.57
N ASN A 257 31.91 -1.34 -14.30
CA ASN A 257 32.69 -0.62 -13.29
C ASN A 257 33.57 -1.57 -12.50
#